data_2421a9014de8e873222b4eb7c96d1f57
#
_entry.id   2421a9014de8e873222b4eb7c96d1f57
#
_cell.length_a   1.000
_cell.length_b   1.000
_cell.length_c   1.000
_cell.angle_alpha   90.00
_cell.angle_beta   90.00
_cell.angle_gamma   90.00
#
_symmetry.space_group_name_H-M   'P 1'
#
loop_
_entity.id
_entity.type
_entity.pdbx_description
1 polymer ?
#
loop_
_entity_poly.entity_id
_entity_poly.type
_entity_poly.pdbx_seq_one_letter_code
_entity_poly.pdbx_strand_id
1 'polypeptide(L)'
;MKKVIIAAAAFLGLAYSSNAQNASASATQAVNLTLSNAIAITFTGSGTSTGGAVTLPFSTVSDYANGVTSTAQQLKVQSNLAFDVAVKANATNFTYTGTYTTGTTMPVSGVLKLMVTANSSGGSIASPFSSTAYSTLTATDQNLITNGTYGSNQLFSVQYQATPGFTYPAGTYATSVIYTATQQ
;
A
#
# COMPACT_ATOMS: atom_id res chain seq x y z
N MET A 1 -74.46 -85.89 -13.96
CA MET A 1 -73.41 -85.92 -12.92
C MET A 1 -72.21 -85.19 -13.47
N LYS A 2 -71.95 -84.05 -13.04
CA LYS A 2 -70.64 -83.36 -12.95
C LYS A 2 -70.91 -81.92 -12.45
N LYS A 3 -70.57 -81.68 -11.25
CA LYS A 3 -70.70 -80.33 -10.62
C LYS A 3 -69.58 -79.43 -11.12
N VAL A 4 -69.94 -78.33 -11.77
CA VAL A 4 -68.97 -77.25 -12.09
C VAL A 4 -69.07 -76.21 -11.03
N ILE A 5 -68.02 -76.06 -10.29
CA ILE A 5 -67.85 -74.98 -9.29
C ILE A 5 -67.20 -73.83 -10.01
N ILE A 6 -67.96 -72.71 -10.16
CA ILE A 6 -67.41 -71.43 -10.61
C ILE A 6 -66.85 -70.69 -9.45
N ALA A 7 -65.51 -70.60 -9.37
CA ALA A 7 -64.82 -69.75 -8.39
C ALA A 7 -64.78 -68.34 -8.95
N ALA A 8 -65.53 -67.43 -8.34
CA ALA A 8 -65.43 -66.00 -8.59
C ALA A 8 -64.17 -65.45 -7.92
N ALA A 9 -63.12 -65.17 -8.69
CA ALA A 9 -61.94 -64.47 -8.22
C ALA A 9 -62.25 -62.98 -8.08
N ALA A 10 -62.42 -62.54 -6.86
CA ALA A 10 -62.50 -61.12 -6.59
C ALA A 10 -61.09 -60.49 -6.71
N PHE A 11 -60.90 -59.73 -7.79
CA PHE A 11 -59.72 -58.90 -7.95
C PHE A 11 -59.84 -57.69 -6.97
N LEU A 12 -59.24 -57.77 -5.79
CA LEU A 12 -58.94 -56.63 -4.96
C LEU A 12 -57.85 -55.88 -5.66
N GLY A 13 -58.22 -54.79 -6.33
CA GLY A 13 -57.26 -53.81 -6.85
C GLY A 13 -56.57 -53.10 -5.65
N LEU A 14 -55.38 -53.55 -5.33
CA LEU A 14 -54.49 -52.81 -4.46
C LEU A 14 -53.97 -51.62 -5.27
N ALA A 15 -54.58 -50.44 -5.05
CA ALA A 15 -54.02 -49.20 -5.52
C ALA A 15 -52.74 -48.95 -4.71
N TYR A 16 -51.61 -49.33 -5.30
CA TYR A 16 -50.32 -48.89 -4.80
C TYR A 16 -50.24 -47.40 -5.15
N SER A 17 -50.46 -46.54 -4.14
CA SER A 17 -50.04 -45.15 -4.23
C SER A 17 -48.52 -45.16 -4.29
N SER A 18 -47.96 -45.13 -5.49
CA SER A 18 -46.55 -44.82 -5.68
C SER A 18 -46.33 -43.41 -5.22
N ASN A 19 -45.89 -43.25 -3.98
CA ASN A 19 -45.25 -42.00 -3.56
C ASN A 19 -44.05 -41.87 -4.47
N ALA A 20 -44.18 -41.01 -5.49
CA ALA A 20 -43.05 -40.60 -6.29
C ALA A 20 -42.14 -39.80 -5.33
N GLN A 21 -41.25 -40.51 -4.64
CA GLN A 21 -40.21 -39.93 -3.84
C GLN A 21 -39.34 -39.16 -4.83
N ASN A 22 -39.31 -37.82 -4.68
CA ASN A 22 -38.41 -36.99 -5.47
C ASN A 22 -37.00 -37.48 -5.20
N ALA A 23 -36.44 -38.21 -6.16
CA ALA A 23 -35.04 -38.63 -6.08
C ALA A 23 -34.16 -37.39 -6.19
N SER A 24 -33.42 -37.06 -5.12
CA SER A 24 -32.41 -36.02 -5.12
C SER A 24 -31.04 -36.69 -5.05
N ALA A 25 -30.12 -36.24 -5.91
CA ALA A 25 -28.72 -36.64 -5.85
C ALA A 25 -27.87 -35.38 -5.58
N SER A 26 -26.90 -35.47 -4.70
CA SER A 26 -25.94 -34.43 -4.44
C SER A 26 -24.53 -34.92 -4.77
N ALA A 27 -23.73 -34.05 -5.40
CA ALA A 27 -22.31 -34.29 -5.62
C ALA A 27 -21.53 -33.23 -4.85
N THR A 28 -20.45 -33.62 -4.19
CA THR A 28 -19.59 -32.73 -3.42
C THR A 28 -18.21 -32.72 -4.05
N GLN A 29 -17.67 -31.52 -4.24
CA GLN A 29 -16.29 -31.32 -4.69
C GLN A 29 -15.56 -30.49 -3.65
N ALA A 30 -14.40 -30.95 -3.20
CA ALA A 30 -13.53 -30.16 -2.37
C ALA A 30 -12.79 -29.13 -3.21
N VAL A 31 -12.84 -27.86 -2.77
CA VAL A 31 -12.08 -26.75 -3.38
C VAL A 31 -11.13 -26.23 -2.32
N ASN A 32 -9.84 -26.32 -2.60
CA ASN A 32 -8.77 -25.84 -1.71
C ASN A 32 -8.21 -24.54 -2.30
N LEU A 33 -8.15 -23.47 -1.48
CA LEU A 33 -7.47 -22.22 -1.80
C LEU A 33 -6.17 -22.15 -1.01
N THR A 34 -5.07 -21.89 -1.73
CA THR A 34 -3.78 -21.63 -1.11
C THR A 34 -3.44 -20.16 -1.34
N LEU A 35 -3.32 -19.39 -0.25
CA LEU A 35 -2.98 -17.97 -0.28
C LEU A 35 -1.51 -17.80 0.11
N SER A 36 -0.76 -17.08 -0.70
CA SER A 36 0.62 -16.68 -0.43
C SER A 36 0.66 -15.24 0.09
N ASN A 37 1.75 -14.88 0.77
CA ASN A 37 2.00 -13.51 1.20
C ASN A 37 2.07 -12.58 -0.03
N ALA A 38 1.39 -11.45 0.05
CA ALA A 38 1.34 -10.47 -1.03
C ALA A 38 1.36 -9.05 -0.45
N ILE A 39 2.32 -8.24 -0.90
CA ILE A 39 2.44 -6.82 -0.54
C ILE A 39 2.84 -5.99 -1.75
N ALA A 40 2.27 -4.79 -1.86
CA ALA A 40 2.64 -3.79 -2.84
C ALA A 40 2.53 -2.39 -2.23
N ILE A 41 3.41 -1.48 -2.64
CA ILE A 41 3.34 -0.05 -2.32
C ILE A 41 3.36 0.74 -3.63
N THR A 42 2.44 1.70 -3.76
CA THR A 42 2.29 2.52 -4.97
C THR A 42 1.96 3.96 -4.61
N PHE A 43 2.35 4.91 -5.46
CA PHE A 43 1.87 6.28 -5.41
C PHE A 43 0.48 6.36 -6.04
N THR A 44 -0.49 6.96 -5.35
CA THR A 44 -1.87 7.03 -5.85
C THR A 44 -1.98 7.92 -7.09
N GLY A 45 -1.16 8.95 -7.21
CA GLY A 45 -1.16 9.87 -8.35
C GLY A 45 -0.71 9.23 -9.67
N SER A 46 0.23 8.26 -9.63
CA SER A 46 0.70 7.53 -10.81
C SER A 46 0.09 6.13 -10.92
N GLY A 47 -0.42 5.58 -9.83
CA GLY A 47 -0.87 4.19 -9.76
C GLY A 47 0.26 3.15 -9.82
N THR A 48 1.52 3.58 -9.75
CA THR A 48 2.72 2.75 -9.88
C THR A 48 3.63 2.87 -8.65
N SER A 49 4.66 2.04 -8.56
CA SER A 49 5.71 2.15 -7.54
C SER A 49 6.65 3.34 -7.75
N THR A 50 6.54 4.03 -8.89
CA THR A 50 7.31 5.25 -9.19
C THR A 50 6.40 6.46 -9.11
N GLY A 51 6.69 7.38 -8.19
CA GLY A 51 6.00 8.67 -8.06
C GLY A 51 6.43 9.67 -9.12
N GLY A 52 5.59 10.67 -9.35
CA GLY A 52 5.98 11.83 -10.14
C GLY A 52 7.12 12.62 -9.48
N ALA A 53 7.89 13.34 -10.29
CA ALA A 53 8.95 14.20 -9.76
C ALA A 53 8.37 15.31 -8.88
N VAL A 54 8.96 15.50 -7.70
CA VAL A 54 8.63 16.60 -6.78
C VAL A 54 9.68 17.70 -6.95
N THR A 55 9.24 18.88 -7.33
CA THR A 55 10.12 20.06 -7.49
C THR A 55 9.90 21.04 -6.35
N LEU A 56 10.99 21.49 -5.74
CA LEU A 56 11.04 22.50 -4.69
C LEU A 56 11.80 23.71 -5.23
N PRO A 57 11.12 24.72 -5.79
CA PRO A 57 11.78 25.87 -6.41
C PRO A 57 12.25 26.87 -5.34
N PHE A 58 13.53 27.27 -5.40
CA PHE A 58 14.13 28.32 -4.59
C PHE A 58 14.38 29.54 -5.46
N SER A 59 13.46 30.49 -5.49
CA SER A 59 13.46 31.63 -6.38
C SER A 59 13.69 32.97 -5.68
N THR A 60 13.43 33.04 -4.37
CA THR A 60 13.51 34.27 -3.59
C THR A 60 14.42 34.09 -2.36
N VAL A 61 14.93 35.18 -1.82
CA VAL A 61 15.69 35.18 -0.56
C VAL A 61 14.89 34.55 0.58
N SER A 62 13.58 34.75 0.60
CA SER A 62 12.68 34.16 1.58
C SER A 62 12.65 32.62 1.50
N ASP A 63 12.72 32.04 0.29
CA ASP A 63 12.75 30.60 0.09
C ASP A 63 14.01 29.98 0.74
N TYR A 64 15.15 30.64 0.57
CA TYR A 64 16.41 30.20 1.17
C TYR A 64 16.42 30.36 2.69
N ALA A 65 15.79 31.40 3.23
CA ALA A 65 15.73 31.66 4.64
C ALA A 65 14.76 30.72 5.39
N ASN A 66 13.60 30.41 4.78
CA ASN A 66 12.52 29.70 5.45
C ASN A 66 12.36 28.24 4.94
N GLY A 67 12.97 27.89 3.81
CA GLY A 67 12.77 26.62 3.12
C GLY A 67 11.51 26.62 2.26
N VAL A 68 11.41 25.59 1.43
CA VAL A 68 10.30 25.34 0.51
C VAL A 68 9.68 23.99 0.79
N THR A 69 8.35 23.91 0.76
CA THR A 69 7.59 22.68 0.96
C THR A 69 6.93 22.21 -0.33
N SER A 70 6.79 20.89 -0.49
CA SER A 70 6.05 20.29 -1.61
C SER A 70 4.54 20.30 -1.34
N THR A 71 3.75 19.93 -2.35
CA THR A 71 2.42 19.36 -2.14
C THR A 71 2.53 17.97 -1.51
N ALA A 72 1.45 17.52 -0.86
CA ALA A 72 1.39 16.18 -0.30
C ALA A 72 1.41 15.12 -1.40
N GLN A 73 2.16 14.05 -1.17
CA GLN A 73 2.27 12.88 -2.02
C GLN A 73 1.60 11.71 -1.31
N GLN A 74 0.58 11.12 -1.92
CA GLN A 74 -0.14 10.00 -1.30
C GLN A 74 0.38 8.66 -1.80
N LEU A 75 0.63 7.75 -0.85
CA LEU A 75 1.01 6.37 -1.10
C LEU A 75 -0.09 5.44 -0.61
N LYS A 76 -0.18 4.29 -1.28
CA LYS A 76 -1.09 3.19 -0.97
C LYS A 76 -0.30 1.92 -0.78
N VAL A 77 -0.54 1.23 0.34
CA VAL A 77 -0.08 -0.14 0.58
C VAL A 77 -1.27 -1.08 0.42
N GLN A 78 -1.03 -2.19 -0.28
CA GLN A 78 -1.94 -3.33 -0.39
C GLN A 78 -1.22 -4.53 0.18
N SER A 79 -1.76 -5.14 1.22
CA SER A 79 -1.13 -6.27 1.90
C SER A 79 -2.18 -7.19 2.48
N ASN A 80 -1.92 -8.50 2.45
CA ASN A 80 -2.76 -9.50 3.11
C ASN A 80 -2.31 -9.84 4.53
N LEU A 81 -1.22 -9.20 5.02
CA LEU A 81 -0.74 -9.26 6.40
C LEU A 81 -0.47 -7.86 6.93
N ALA A 82 -0.30 -7.71 8.25
CA ALA A 82 0.21 -6.49 8.86
C ALA A 82 1.58 -6.13 8.28
N PHE A 83 1.90 -4.83 8.22
CA PHE A 83 3.11 -4.36 7.57
C PHE A 83 3.71 -3.13 8.25
N ASP A 84 5.00 -2.92 7.98
CA ASP A 84 5.70 -1.68 8.28
C ASP A 84 6.12 -0.98 6.99
N VAL A 85 6.29 0.35 7.05
CA VAL A 85 6.88 1.13 5.97
C VAL A 85 8.11 1.84 6.49
N ALA A 86 9.24 1.62 5.81
CA ALA A 86 10.47 2.37 6.00
C ALA A 86 10.68 3.37 4.86
N VAL A 87 11.44 4.43 5.14
CA VAL A 87 11.81 5.47 4.17
C VAL A 87 13.29 5.82 4.29
N LYS A 88 13.93 6.10 3.14
CA LYS A 88 15.29 6.64 3.07
C LYS A 88 15.51 7.46 1.80
N ALA A 89 16.57 8.28 1.79
CA ALA A 89 17.13 8.79 0.54
C ALA A 89 18.03 7.71 -0.10
N ASN A 90 18.15 7.72 -1.42
CA ASN A 90 19.00 6.77 -2.15
C ASN A 90 20.50 7.04 -1.99
N ALA A 91 20.88 8.24 -1.52
CA ALA A 91 22.27 8.66 -1.32
C ALA A 91 22.39 9.64 -0.14
N THR A 92 23.60 9.76 0.42
CA THR A 92 23.91 10.71 1.50
C THR A 92 23.92 12.16 1.04
N ASN A 93 24.24 12.40 -0.23
CA ASN A 93 24.29 13.73 -0.85
C ASN A 93 23.36 13.81 -2.05
N PHE A 94 22.89 15.00 -2.35
CA PHE A 94 22.25 15.30 -3.62
C PHE A 94 23.23 15.20 -4.78
N THR A 95 22.75 14.80 -5.93
CA THR A 95 23.47 14.89 -7.20
C THR A 95 23.29 16.31 -7.75
N TYR A 96 24.40 17.02 -7.95
CA TYR A 96 24.38 18.37 -8.48
C TYR A 96 24.47 18.37 -10.01
N THR A 97 23.70 19.26 -10.63
CA THR A 97 23.80 19.59 -12.06
C THR A 97 23.74 21.11 -12.21
N GLY A 98 24.83 21.70 -12.72
CA GLY A 98 24.96 23.13 -12.91
C GLY A 98 26.35 23.51 -13.37
N THR A 99 26.66 24.80 -13.37
CA THR A 99 27.90 25.37 -13.89
C THR A 99 29.01 25.51 -12.85
N TYR A 100 28.69 25.39 -11.57
CA TYR A 100 29.66 25.54 -10.48
C TYR A 100 30.40 24.23 -10.21
N THR A 101 31.68 24.32 -9.88
CA THR A 101 32.53 23.15 -9.63
C THR A 101 32.93 23.00 -8.14
N THR A 102 32.66 24.02 -7.32
CA THR A 102 33.00 24.04 -5.89
C THR A 102 31.75 24.34 -5.05
N GLY A 103 31.72 23.82 -3.83
CA GLY A 103 30.62 24.03 -2.89
C GLY A 103 29.31 23.31 -3.30
N THR A 104 29.39 22.36 -4.23
CA THR A 104 28.21 21.65 -4.80
C THR A 104 27.79 20.41 -4.00
N THR A 105 28.58 19.99 -3.00
CA THR A 105 28.23 18.84 -2.16
C THR A 105 27.21 19.21 -1.12
N MET A 106 25.95 18.91 -1.36
CA MET A 106 24.84 19.19 -0.46
C MET A 106 24.38 17.86 0.19
N PRO A 107 24.48 17.71 1.52
CA PRO A 107 23.98 16.51 2.19
C PRO A 107 22.46 16.48 2.18
N VAL A 108 21.88 15.29 2.05
CA VAL A 108 20.44 15.09 2.20
C VAL A 108 20.03 15.33 3.65
N SER A 109 20.80 14.76 4.59
CA SER A 109 20.58 14.93 6.02
C SER A 109 20.71 16.40 6.44
N GLY A 110 19.71 16.92 7.13
CA GLY A 110 19.64 18.31 7.55
C GLY A 110 19.04 19.27 6.51
N VAL A 111 19.07 18.93 5.22
CA VAL A 111 18.49 19.74 4.15
C VAL A 111 17.10 19.23 3.75
N LEU A 112 16.97 17.95 3.45
CA LEU A 112 15.68 17.36 3.09
C LEU A 112 15.00 16.76 4.31
N LYS A 113 13.76 17.15 4.51
CA LYS A 113 12.91 16.71 5.62
C LYS A 113 11.59 16.16 5.10
N LEU A 114 10.96 15.32 5.90
CA LEU A 114 9.69 14.69 5.59
C LEU A 114 8.73 14.80 6.79
N MET A 115 7.45 15.00 6.49
CA MET A 115 6.34 14.96 7.44
C MET A 115 5.24 14.04 6.89
N VAL A 116 4.56 13.29 7.74
CA VAL A 116 3.38 12.50 7.38
C VAL A 116 2.14 13.36 7.58
N THR A 117 1.53 13.84 6.51
CA THR A 117 0.37 14.76 6.58
C THR A 117 -0.96 14.05 6.81
N ALA A 118 -1.05 12.76 6.49
CA ALA A 118 -2.23 11.93 6.75
C ALA A 118 -1.81 10.46 6.88
N ASN A 119 -2.49 9.73 7.76
CA ASN A 119 -2.27 8.29 7.94
C ASN A 119 -3.61 7.58 8.18
N SER A 120 -4.01 6.75 7.24
CA SER A 120 -5.16 5.82 7.30
C SER A 120 -4.74 4.39 6.99
N SER A 121 -3.49 4.04 7.32
CA SER A 121 -2.95 2.69 7.18
C SER A 121 -3.36 1.74 8.31
N GLY A 122 -4.07 2.24 9.32
CA GLY A 122 -4.37 1.50 10.55
C GLY A 122 -3.19 1.37 11.52
N GLY A 123 -1.98 1.74 11.08
CA GLY A 123 -0.77 1.75 11.90
C GLY A 123 -0.46 3.11 12.49
N SER A 124 0.70 3.21 13.16
CA SER A 124 1.20 4.41 13.82
C SER A 124 2.35 5.05 13.03
N ILE A 125 2.45 6.38 13.07
CA ILE A 125 3.61 7.10 12.56
C ILE A 125 4.77 6.86 13.54
N ALA A 126 5.90 6.37 13.02
CA ALA A 126 7.06 6.03 13.84
C ALA A 126 7.98 7.24 14.07
N SER A 127 8.55 7.36 15.27
CA SER A 127 9.61 8.34 15.53
C SER A 127 10.83 8.09 14.62
N PRO A 128 11.49 9.13 14.08
CA PRO A 128 11.34 10.55 14.41
C PRO A 128 10.23 11.29 13.63
N PHE A 129 9.49 10.63 12.75
CA PHE A 129 8.45 11.27 11.95
C PHE A 129 7.20 11.57 12.78
N SER A 130 6.44 12.57 12.33
CA SER A 130 5.19 12.99 12.96
C SER A 130 4.23 13.60 11.94
N SER A 131 3.00 13.91 12.38
CA SER A 131 2.01 14.64 11.56
C SER A 131 2.05 16.16 11.77
N THR A 132 2.92 16.66 12.63
CA THR A 132 2.95 18.07 13.03
C THR A 132 4.30 18.75 12.81
N ALA A 133 5.36 17.97 12.53
CA ALA A 133 6.71 18.50 12.35
C ALA A 133 7.47 17.74 11.26
N TYR A 134 8.32 18.45 10.55
CA TYR A 134 9.25 17.88 9.59
C TYR A 134 10.44 17.24 10.29
N SER A 135 10.76 16.02 9.93
CA SER A 135 11.92 15.26 10.43
C SER A 135 12.94 15.04 9.33
N THR A 136 14.21 15.06 9.70
CA THR A 136 15.33 14.89 8.77
C THR A 136 15.27 13.51 8.09
N LEU A 137 15.38 13.50 6.77
CA LEU A 137 15.55 12.29 5.99
C LEU A 137 17.05 11.95 5.87
N THR A 138 17.37 10.66 5.97
CA THR A 138 18.74 10.15 5.87
C THR A 138 18.85 9.09 4.78
N ALA A 139 20.07 8.67 4.46
CA ALA A 139 20.31 7.59 3.51
C ALA A 139 20.20 6.18 4.14
N THR A 140 19.92 6.09 5.44
CA THR A 140 19.62 4.82 6.14
C THR A 140 18.13 4.65 6.28
N ASP A 141 17.67 3.41 6.33
CA ASP A 141 16.24 3.12 6.52
C ASP A 141 15.75 3.66 7.87
N GLN A 142 14.67 4.42 7.84
CA GLN A 142 13.98 5.00 8.99
C GLN A 142 12.53 4.50 8.97
N ASN A 143 12.04 3.97 10.07
CA ASN A 143 10.64 3.56 10.16
C ASN A 143 9.74 4.77 10.01
N LEU A 144 8.77 4.70 9.11
CA LEU A 144 7.81 5.75 8.82
C LEU A 144 6.42 5.41 9.37
N ILE A 145 5.93 4.22 9.06
CA ILE A 145 4.68 3.65 9.58
C ILE A 145 5.00 2.30 10.19
N THR A 146 4.45 2.01 11.37
CA THR A 146 4.58 0.73 12.04
C THR A 146 3.20 0.14 12.33
N ASN A 147 3.11 -1.19 12.28
CA ASN A 147 1.88 -1.94 12.54
C ASN A 147 0.69 -1.51 11.65
N GLY A 148 0.96 -1.23 10.36
CA GLY A 148 -0.09 -1.03 9.37
C GLY A 148 -0.98 -2.27 9.26
N THR A 149 -2.29 -2.09 9.13
CA THR A 149 -3.23 -3.21 9.04
C THR A 149 -3.28 -3.75 7.62
N TYR A 150 -3.57 -5.05 7.48
CA TYR A 150 -3.82 -5.65 6.16
C TYR A 150 -5.03 -5.00 5.46
N GLY A 151 -5.03 -5.04 4.14
CA GLY A 151 -6.10 -4.51 3.32
C GLY A 151 -5.64 -4.05 1.95
N SER A 152 -6.60 -3.73 1.10
CA SER A 152 -6.35 -3.31 -0.29
C SER A 152 -6.17 -1.80 -0.46
N ASN A 153 -6.39 -1.00 0.60
CA ASN A 153 -6.41 0.46 0.50
C ASN A 153 -5.86 1.13 1.77
N GLN A 154 -4.65 0.78 2.14
CA GLN A 154 -3.97 1.36 3.29
C GLN A 154 -3.22 2.60 2.84
N LEU A 155 -3.72 3.79 3.20
CA LEU A 155 -3.23 5.07 2.68
C LEU A 155 -2.42 5.85 3.72
N PHE A 156 -1.38 6.51 3.25
CA PHE A 156 -0.71 7.59 3.99
C PHE A 156 -0.21 8.65 3.01
N SER A 157 -0.03 9.88 3.50
CA SER A 157 0.44 10.99 2.69
C SER A 157 1.67 11.61 3.34
N VAL A 158 2.64 11.98 2.53
CA VAL A 158 3.87 12.62 2.96
C VAL A 158 4.06 13.97 2.28
N GLN A 159 4.76 14.87 2.95
CA GLN A 159 5.14 16.16 2.41
C GLN A 159 6.63 16.37 2.66
N TYR A 160 7.34 16.90 1.68
CA TYR A 160 8.75 17.23 1.79
C TYR A 160 8.94 18.71 2.11
N GLN A 161 10.02 19.00 2.83
CA GLN A 161 10.55 20.34 3.00
C GLN A 161 12.06 20.31 2.73
N ALA A 162 12.56 21.30 2.00
CA ALA A 162 13.99 21.53 1.85
C ALA A 162 14.39 22.85 2.49
N THR A 163 15.52 22.86 3.20
CA THR A 163 16.09 24.03 3.90
C THR A 163 17.59 24.13 3.66
N PRO A 164 18.05 24.38 2.40
CA PRO A 164 19.48 24.42 2.07
C PRO A 164 20.21 25.64 2.62
N GLY A 165 19.51 26.73 2.97
CA GLY A 165 20.11 28.00 3.32
C GLY A 165 20.85 28.62 2.13
N PHE A 166 21.86 29.45 2.42
CA PHE A 166 22.66 30.18 1.40
C PHE A 166 24.04 29.56 1.14
N THR A 167 24.29 28.34 1.62
CA THR A 167 25.61 27.74 1.59
C THR A 167 25.98 27.15 0.23
N TYR A 168 24.98 26.77 -0.58
CA TYR A 168 25.17 26.02 -1.81
C TYR A 168 24.94 26.90 -3.04
N PRO A 169 25.77 26.74 -4.11
CA PRO A 169 25.63 27.52 -5.33
C PRO A 169 24.34 27.17 -6.07
N ALA A 170 23.91 28.08 -6.96
CA ALA A 170 22.75 27.86 -7.81
C ALA A 170 22.95 26.66 -8.74
N GLY A 171 21.88 25.90 -8.95
CA GLY A 171 21.86 24.70 -9.80
C GLY A 171 20.73 23.76 -9.41
N THR A 172 20.69 22.59 -10.02
CA THR A 172 19.74 21.55 -9.69
C THR A 172 20.40 20.52 -8.77
N TYR A 173 19.75 20.25 -7.65
CA TYR A 173 20.15 19.23 -6.69
C TYR A 173 19.08 18.15 -6.65
N ALA A 174 19.42 16.93 -7.05
CA ALA A 174 18.48 15.82 -7.18
C ALA A 174 18.82 14.66 -6.24
N THR A 175 17.81 14.05 -5.67
CA THR A 175 17.90 12.79 -4.93
C THR A 175 16.61 12.01 -5.13
N SER A 176 16.63 10.70 -4.90
CA SER A 176 15.42 9.88 -4.87
C SER A 176 15.09 9.49 -3.43
N VAL A 177 13.81 9.42 -3.10
CA VAL A 177 13.32 8.91 -1.82
C VAL A 177 12.69 7.55 -2.06
N ILE A 178 13.12 6.56 -1.29
CA ILE A 178 12.72 5.16 -1.41
C ILE A 178 11.81 4.82 -0.23
N TYR A 179 10.64 4.28 -0.53
CA TYR A 179 9.70 3.72 0.45
C TYR A 179 9.69 2.21 0.30
N THR A 180 9.85 1.50 1.40
CA THR A 180 9.84 0.04 1.45
C THR A 180 8.75 -0.42 2.41
N ALA A 181 7.78 -1.17 1.90
CA ALA A 181 6.77 -1.83 2.73
C ALA A 181 7.17 -3.29 2.96
N THR A 182 7.15 -3.74 4.20
CA THR A 182 7.54 -5.10 4.62
C THR A 182 6.43 -5.70 5.48
N GLN A 183 6.03 -6.94 5.18
CA GLN A 183 5.07 -7.69 6.01
C GLN A 183 5.74 -8.14 7.31
N GLN A 184 4.93 -8.17 8.37
CA GLN A 184 5.31 -8.68 9.68
C GLN A 184 5.01 -10.19 9.80
#